data_1971673ec1fce8f04176214cb57d0488
#
_entry.id   1971673ec1fce8f04176214cb57d0488
#
_cell.length_a   1.000
_cell.length_b   1.000
_cell.length_c   1.000
_cell.angle_alpha   90.00
_cell.angle_beta   90.00
_cell.angle_gamma   90.00
#
_symmetry.space_group_name_H-M   'P 1'
#
loop_
_entity.id
_entity.type
_entity.pdbx_description
1 polymer ?
#
loop_
_entity_poly.entity_id
_entity_poly.type
_entity_poly.pdbx_seq_one_letter_code
_entity_poly.pdbx_strand_id
1 'polypeptide(L)'
;ERGINTCLDTSGSILNEKVKALLDVTDRVLLDIKYTRDEQYKKYVGCGIDAPLEFLKYLNSKKIAVTLRQVIIPTLNDNKESVSLLKKIGEAHKCVDKIELLPFRKICQVKYDSMNLKFAFSDLPEPDLNTMSELNKYI
;
A
#
# COMPACT_ATOMS: atom_id res chain seq x y z
N GLU A 1 -13.54 -13.43 -23.97
CA GLU A 1 -13.45 -13.36 -22.51
C GLU A 1 -13.54 -14.75 -21.91
N ARG A 2 -12.61 -15.11 -20.98
CA ARG A 2 -12.50 -16.47 -20.45
C ARG A 2 -13.12 -16.61 -19.05
N GLY A 3 -13.80 -15.56 -18.51
CA GLY A 3 -14.41 -15.58 -17.19
C GLY A 3 -13.41 -15.73 -16.02
N ILE A 4 -12.16 -15.28 -16.22
CA ILE A 4 -11.11 -15.30 -15.20
C ILE A 4 -11.10 -13.95 -14.52
N ASN A 5 -11.23 -13.94 -13.17
CA ASN A 5 -11.04 -12.73 -12.38
C ASN A 5 -9.58 -12.30 -12.35
N THR A 6 -9.37 -11.02 -12.54
CA THR A 6 -8.04 -10.40 -12.56
C THR A 6 -7.84 -9.51 -11.33
N CYS A 7 -6.65 -9.59 -10.73
CA CYS A 7 -6.27 -8.77 -9.59
C CYS A 7 -4.91 -8.12 -9.85
N LEU A 8 -4.87 -6.78 -9.86
CA LEU A 8 -3.64 -6.02 -10.02
C LEU A 8 -3.05 -5.67 -8.66
N ASP A 9 -1.81 -6.03 -8.43
CA ASP A 9 -1.02 -5.62 -7.26
C ASP A 9 -0.11 -4.45 -7.66
N THR A 10 -0.24 -3.28 -7.00
CA THR A 10 0.46 -2.07 -7.40
C THR A 10 0.66 -1.07 -6.26
N SER A 11 1.69 -0.23 -6.38
CA SER A 11 1.87 0.96 -5.53
C SER A 11 1.12 2.20 -6.04
N GLY A 12 0.47 2.12 -7.21
CA GLY A 12 -0.25 3.25 -7.79
C GLY A 12 0.63 4.45 -8.18
N SER A 13 1.93 4.24 -8.40
CA SER A 13 2.89 5.32 -8.67
C SER A 13 2.78 5.92 -10.07
N ILE A 14 2.12 5.23 -11.01
CA ILE A 14 1.98 5.65 -12.40
C ILE A 14 0.53 5.47 -12.85
N LEU A 15 -0.06 6.52 -13.40
CA LEU A 15 -1.39 6.48 -14.01
C LEU A 15 -1.33 7.10 -15.43
N ASN A 16 -0.92 6.32 -16.40
CA ASN A 16 -0.89 6.70 -17.82
C ASN A 16 -1.94 5.92 -18.63
N GLU A 17 -2.07 6.21 -19.92
CA GLU A 17 -3.09 5.57 -20.77
C GLU A 17 -2.93 4.05 -20.87
N LYS A 18 -1.70 3.53 -20.81
CA LYS A 18 -1.47 2.07 -20.79
C LYS A 18 -1.98 1.42 -19.51
N VAL A 19 -1.74 2.09 -18.36
CA VAL A 19 -2.25 1.64 -17.06
C VAL A 19 -3.78 1.72 -17.03
N LYS A 20 -4.37 2.81 -17.54
CA LYS A 20 -5.83 2.92 -17.64
C LYS A 20 -6.45 1.80 -18.49
N ALA A 21 -5.84 1.48 -19.63
CA ALA A 21 -6.29 0.37 -20.48
C ALA A 21 -6.17 -1.00 -19.76
N LEU A 22 -5.13 -1.20 -18.93
CA LEU A 22 -5.02 -2.38 -18.08
C LEU A 22 -6.14 -2.42 -17.02
N LEU A 23 -6.45 -1.29 -16.41
CA LEU A 23 -7.49 -1.18 -15.40
C LEU A 23 -8.91 -1.42 -15.96
N ASP A 24 -9.14 -1.14 -17.25
CA ASP A 24 -10.42 -1.42 -17.91
C ASP A 24 -10.72 -2.93 -18.01
N VAL A 25 -9.73 -3.81 -17.81
CA VAL A 25 -9.87 -5.28 -17.80
C VAL A 25 -9.49 -5.89 -16.44
N THR A 26 -9.41 -5.06 -15.39
CA THR A 26 -9.04 -5.47 -14.03
C THR A 26 -10.28 -5.48 -13.13
N ASP A 27 -10.54 -6.60 -12.44
CA ASP A 27 -11.69 -6.74 -11.55
C ASP A 27 -11.42 -6.17 -10.16
N ARG A 28 -10.18 -6.27 -9.67
CA ARG A 28 -9.77 -5.82 -8.32
C ARG A 28 -8.34 -5.27 -8.33
N VAL A 29 -8.11 -4.31 -7.46
CA VAL A 29 -6.75 -3.77 -7.23
C VAL A 29 -6.36 -3.95 -5.77
N LEU A 30 -5.15 -4.47 -5.53
CA LEU A 30 -4.46 -4.38 -4.25
C LEU A 30 -3.55 -3.17 -4.33
N LEU A 31 -3.93 -2.09 -3.63
CA LEU A 31 -3.20 -0.82 -3.70
C LEU A 31 -2.39 -0.61 -2.42
N ASP A 32 -1.08 -0.54 -2.56
CA ASP A 32 -0.18 -0.29 -1.45
C ASP A 32 -0.02 1.21 -1.17
N ILE A 33 -0.54 1.70 -0.06
CA ILE A 33 -0.22 3.01 0.49
C ILE A 33 0.95 2.86 1.46
N LYS A 34 2.17 3.22 1.02
CA LYS A 34 3.39 2.94 1.79
C LYS A 34 3.46 3.72 3.10
N TYR A 35 3.06 4.99 3.08
CA TYR A 35 2.93 5.87 4.26
C TYR A 35 1.69 6.74 4.09
N THR A 36 1.21 7.31 5.18
CA THR A 36 -0.01 8.16 5.18
C THR A 36 0.32 9.66 5.22
N ARG A 37 1.60 10.01 5.33
CA ARG A 37 2.10 11.39 5.33
C ARG A 37 3.05 11.61 4.16
N ASP A 38 2.91 12.74 3.47
CA ASP A 38 3.71 13.10 2.30
C ASP A 38 5.22 13.19 2.62
N GLU A 39 5.57 13.72 3.79
CA GLU A 39 6.95 13.80 4.25
C GLU A 39 7.62 12.43 4.34
N GLN A 40 6.91 11.43 4.85
CA GLN A 40 7.40 10.06 4.93
C GLN A 40 7.48 9.41 3.54
N TYR A 41 6.51 9.69 2.67
CA TYR A 41 6.55 9.25 1.27
C TYR A 41 7.79 9.78 0.56
N LYS A 42 8.05 11.08 0.64
CA LYS A 42 9.24 11.70 0.05
C LYS A 42 10.53 11.12 0.62
N LYS A 43 10.60 10.93 1.93
CA LYS A 43 11.79 10.42 2.62
C LYS A 43 12.12 8.96 2.30
N TYR A 44 11.11 8.09 2.29
CA TYR A 44 11.32 6.63 2.24
C TYR A 44 10.95 5.99 0.90
N VAL A 45 10.13 6.66 0.09
CA VAL A 45 9.70 6.17 -1.23
C VAL A 45 10.34 6.97 -2.36
N GLY A 46 10.71 8.23 -2.10
CA GLY A 46 11.35 9.12 -3.09
C GLY A 46 10.37 9.88 -3.98
N CYS A 47 9.06 9.81 -3.68
CA CYS A 47 8.01 10.56 -4.38
C CYS A 47 6.96 11.05 -3.39
N GLY A 48 6.01 11.90 -3.84
CA GLY A 48 4.88 12.34 -3.02
C GLY A 48 3.78 11.29 -2.92
N ILE A 49 2.90 11.45 -1.92
CA ILE A 49 1.71 10.60 -1.73
C ILE A 49 0.62 10.88 -2.79
N ASP A 50 0.72 11.98 -3.52
CA ASP A 50 -0.31 12.38 -4.50
C ASP A 50 -0.54 11.34 -5.58
N ALA A 51 0.53 10.70 -6.09
CA ALA A 51 0.42 9.70 -7.15
C ALA A 51 -0.50 8.52 -6.78
N PRO A 52 -0.30 7.79 -5.66
CA PRO A 52 -1.22 6.73 -5.27
C PRO A 52 -2.62 7.23 -4.88
N LEU A 53 -2.77 8.46 -4.38
CA LEU A 53 -4.09 9.03 -4.11
C LEU A 53 -4.84 9.39 -5.39
N GLU A 54 -4.18 9.90 -6.42
CA GLU A 54 -4.78 10.12 -7.75
C GLU A 54 -5.16 8.80 -8.40
N PHE A 55 -4.30 7.78 -8.26
CA PHE A 55 -4.61 6.43 -8.72
C PHE A 55 -5.88 5.89 -8.05
N LEU A 56 -5.99 6.04 -6.72
CA LEU A 56 -7.18 5.62 -5.96
C LEU A 56 -8.43 6.40 -6.38
N LYS A 57 -8.33 7.71 -6.60
CA LYS A 57 -9.44 8.52 -7.14
C LYS A 57 -9.92 8.01 -8.49
N TYR A 58 -8.99 7.63 -9.37
CA TYR A 58 -9.33 7.04 -10.67
C TYR A 58 -10.07 5.71 -10.50
N LEU A 59 -9.56 4.81 -9.66
CA LEU A 59 -10.24 3.54 -9.35
C LEU A 59 -11.65 3.77 -8.80
N ASN A 60 -11.81 4.76 -7.92
CA ASN A 60 -13.13 5.11 -7.38
C ASN A 60 -14.09 5.63 -8.47
N SER A 61 -13.61 6.41 -9.43
CA SER A 61 -14.41 6.89 -10.57
C SER A 61 -14.85 5.74 -11.49
N LYS A 62 -14.02 4.72 -11.62
CA LYS A 62 -14.29 3.52 -12.42
C LYS A 62 -15.05 2.42 -11.66
N LYS A 63 -15.25 2.59 -10.34
CA LYS A 63 -15.90 1.62 -9.44
C LYS A 63 -15.16 0.27 -9.41
N ILE A 64 -13.87 0.25 -9.60
CA ILE A 64 -13.04 -0.95 -9.49
C ILE A 64 -12.82 -1.24 -8.02
N ALA A 65 -13.10 -2.48 -7.57
CA ALA A 65 -12.93 -2.89 -6.18
C ALA A 65 -11.47 -2.78 -5.72
N VAL A 66 -11.24 -2.21 -4.54
CA VAL A 66 -9.90 -1.96 -4.00
C VAL A 66 -9.74 -2.54 -2.61
N THR A 67 -8.67 -3.29 -2.40
CA THR A 67 -8.11 -3.54 -1.08
C THR A 67 -6.93 -2.59 -0.86
N LEU A 68 -7.04 -1.66 0.10
CA LEU A 68 -5.89 -0.86 0.53
C LEU A 68 -4.99 -1.68 1.42
N ARG A 69 -3.68 -1.63 1.17
CA ARG A 69 -2.70 -2.32 1.99
C ARG A 69 -1.64 -1.36 2.50
N GLN A 70 -1.18 -1.58 3.72
CA GLN A 70 -0.03 -0.89 4.27
C GLN A 70 0.88 -1.87 5.00
N VAL A 71 2.18 -1.85 4.68
CA VAL A 71 3.19 -2.58 5.45
C VAL A 71 3.49 -1.78 6.72
N ILE A 72 3.32 -2.41 7.87
CA ILE A 72 3.62 -1.82 9.18
C ILE A 72 5.09 -2.07 9.51
N ILE A 73 5.84 -0.99 9.58
CA ILE A 73 7.27 -0.99 9.86
C ILE A 73 7.49 -0.37 11.24
N PRO A 74 8.03 -1.14 12.21
CA PRO A 74 8.28 -0.64 13.56
C PRO A 74 9.04 0.67 13.56
N THR A 75 8.64 1.58 14.45
CA THR A 75 9.18 2.94 14.65
C THR A 75 8.85 3.94 13.53
N LEU A 76 8.33 3.50 12.38
CA LEU A 76 8.01 4.39 11.26
C LEU A 76 6.52 4.69 11.12
N ASN A 77 5.68 3.65 11.12
CA ASN A 77 4.23 3.79 10.93
C ASN A 77 3.40 2.83 11.79
N ASP A 78 4.01 2.17 12.78
CA ASP A 78 3.39 1.25 13.74
C ASP A 78 2.64 1.96 14.86
N ASN A 79 1.82 2.95 14.50
CA ASN A 79 1.08 3.77 15.47
C ASN A 79 -0.35 4.03 15.01
N LYS A 80 -1.21 4.28 16.02
CA LYS A 80 -2.65 4.55 15.82
C LYS A 80 -2.92 5.67 14.81
N GLU A 81 -2.11 6.73 14.82
CA GLU A 81 -2.33 7.88 13.94
C GLU A 81 -2.19 7.49 12.47
N SER A 82 -1.11 6.77 12.12
CA SER A 82 -0.87 6.29 10.76
C SER A 82 -2.01 5.40 10.27
N VAL A 83 -2.45 4.44 11.08
CA VAL A 83 -3.54 3.53 10.73
C VAL A 83 -4.87 4.27 10.61
N SER A 84 -5.15 5.22 11.52
CA SER A 84 -6.38 6.03 11.44
C SER A 84 -6.41 6.94 10.19
N LEU A 85 -5.26 7.43 9.73
CA LEU A 85 -5.17 8.17 8.48
C LEU A 85 -5.40 7.25 7.27
N LEU A 86 -4.87 6.02 7.29
CA LEU A 86 -5.14 5.03 6.25
C LEU A 86 -6.64 4.70 6.17
N LYS A 87 -7.28 4.50 7.33
CA LYS A 87 -8.74 4.30 7.41
C LYS A 87 -9.50 5.46 6.78
N LYS A 88 -9.16 6.72 7.11
CA LYS A 88 -9.78 7.91 6.50
C LYS A 88 -9.61 7.95 4.99
N ILE A 89 -8.43 7.57 4.48
CA ILE A 89 -8.22 7.45 3.03
C ILE A 89 -9.17 6.42 2.43
N GLY A 90 -9.33 5.26 3.07
CA GLY A 90 -10.25 4.22 2.61
C GLY A 90 -11.71 4.68 2.64
N GLU A 91 -12.17 5.23 3.75
CA GLU A 91 -13.56 5.70 3.93
C GLU A 91 -13.96 6.81 2.95
N ALA A 92 -13.00 7.62 2.49
CA ALA A 92 -13.23 8.66 1.49
C ALA A 92 -13.48 8.12 0.06
N HIS A 93 -13.24 6.82 -0.18
CA HIS A 93 -13.32 6.21 -1.51
C HIS A 93 -14.20 4.96 -1.48
N LYS A 94 -15.41 5.05 -2.03
CA LYS A 94 -16.42 3.96 -2.01
C LYS A 94 -15.97 2.66 -2.68
N CYS A 95 -14.96 2.69 -3.53
CA CYS A 95 -14.40 1.50 -4.15
C CYS A 95 -13.53 0.66 -3.19
N VAL A 96 -13.13 1.23 -2.05
CA VAL A 96 -12.36 0.51 -1.03
C VAL A 96 -13.33 -0.33 -0.20
N ASP A 97 -13.22 -1.63 -0.32
CA ASP A 97 -14.03 -2.59 0.41
C ASP A 97 -13.26 -3.30 1.53
N LYS A 98 -11.93 -3.15 1.55
CA LYS A 98 -11.06 -3.76 2.55
C LYS A 98 -9.80 -2.94 2.80
N ILE A 99 -9.33 -2.92 4.05
CA ILE A 99 -8.01 -2.42 4.44
C ILE A 99 -7.24 -3.58 5.08
N GLU A 100 -5.98 -3.76 4.70
CA GLU A 100 -5.09 -4.78 5.24
C GLU A 100 -3.80 -4.16 5.77
N LEU A 101 -3.48 -4.43 7.02
CA LEU A 101 -2.18 -4.14 7.60
C LEU A 101 -1.28 -5.37 7.46
N LEU A 102 -0.16 -5.22 6.76
CA LEU A 102 0.79 -6.29 6.53
C LEU A 102 2.00 -6.11 7.46
N PRO A 103 2.43 -7.14 8.19
CA PRO A 103 3.64 -7.02 9.00
C PRO A 103 4.87 -6.86 8.09
N PHE A 104 5.75 -5.93 8.44
CA PHE A 104 7.06 -5.83 7.80
C PHE A 104 7.83 -7.15 7.93
N ARG A 105 8.41 -7.61 6.84
CA ARG A 105 9.25 -8.79 6.75
C ARG A 105 10.52 -8.47 5.97
N LYS A 106 11.65 -9.02 6.39
CA LYS A 106 12.95 -8.83 5.72
C LYS A 106 13.15 -9.73 4.49
N ILE A 107 12.08 -10.11 3.80
CA ILE A 107 12.11 -11.02 2.65
C ILE A 107 13.03 -10.52 1.53
N CYS A 108 13.11 -9.19 1.36
CA CYS A 108 13.97 -8.60 0.33
C CYS A 108 15.45 -8.57 0.69
N GLN A 109 15.85 -8.87 1.95
CA GLN A 109 17.25 -8.85 2.39
C GLN A 109 18.15 -9.66 1.44
N VAL A 110 17.73 -10.88 1.09
CA VAL A 110 18.48 -11.76 0.18
C VAL A 110 18.78 -11.11 -1.17
N LYS A 111 17.83 -10.32 -1.70
CA LYS A 111 18.03 -9.59 -2.97
C LYS A 111 19.04 -8.46 -2.83
N TYR A 112 18.97 -7.70 -1.73
CA TYR A 112 19.94 -6.64 -1.45
C TYR A 112 21.34 -7.22 -1.27
N ASP A 113 21.47 -8.32 -0.54
CA ASP A 113 22.75 -9.02 -0.34
C ASP A 113 23.33 -9.51 -1.67
N SER A 114 22.51 -10.12 -2.53
CA SER A 114 22.95 -10.60 -3.85
C SER A 114 23.39 -9.47 -4.81
N MET A 115 22.87 -8.27 -4.63
CA MET A 115 23.25 -7.06 -5.38
C MET A 115 24.40 -6.29 -4.73
N ASN A 116 24.91 -6.76 -3.58
CA ASN A 116 25.88 -6.05 -2.75
C ASN A 116 25.43 -4.62 -2.37
N LEU A 117 24.14 -4.46 -2.07
CA LEU A 117 23.52 -3.21 -1.66
C LEU A 117 23.07 -3.29 -0.20
N LYS A 118 23.20 -2.17 0.54
CA LYS A 118 22.68 -2.09 1.90
C LYS A 118 21.17 -1.96 1.88
N PHE A 119 20.47 -2.89 2.58
CA PHE A 119 19.04 -2.75 2.82
C PHE A 119 18.78 -1.70 3.91
N ALA A 120 18.05 -0.64 3.59
CA ALA A 120 17.85 0.51 4.47
C ALA A 120 17.14 0.17 5.81
N PHE A 121 16.39 -0.91 5.84
CA PHE A 121 15.63 -1.37 7.02
C PHE A 121 16.18 -2.66 7.64
N SER A 122 17.43 -3.04 7.31
CA SER A 122 18.07 -4.25 7.83
C SER A 122 18.07 -4.32 9.36
N ASP A 123 18.25 -3.17 10.01
CA ASP A 123 18.40 -3.06 11.46
C ASP A 123 17.08 -2.92 12.22
N LEU A 124 15.95 -2.71 11.50
CA LEU A 124 14.64 -2.61 12.13
C LEU A 124 14.10 -4.00 12.51
N PRO A 125 13.42 -4.14 13.67
CA PRO A 125 12.77 -5.39 14.03
C PRO A 125 11.56 -5.65 13.13
N GLU A 126 11.09 -6.90 13.10
CA GLU A 126 9.76 -7.22 12.58
C GLU A 126 8.71 -6.91 13.68
N PRO A 127 7.50 -6.44 13.33
CA PRO A 127 6.46 -6.17 14.31
C PRO A 127 5.99 -7.48 14.96
N ASP A 128 5.73 -7.44 16.26
CA ASP A 128 5.15 -8.57 16.98
C ASP A 128 3.63 -8.71 16.72
N LEU A 129 3.09 -9.89 17.05
CA LEU A 129 1.67 -10.20 16.82
C LEU A 129 0.73 -9.31 17.65
N ASN A 130 1.14 -8.90 18.86
CA ASN A 130 0.31 -8.06 19.73
C ASN A 130 0.19 -6.67 19.13
N THR A 131 1.29 -6.07 18.69
CA THR A 131 1.29 -4.78 17.97
C THR A 131 0.38 -4.83 16.75
N MET A 132 0.49 -5.86 15.90
CA MET A 132 -0.37 -6.01 14.74
C MET A 132 -1.85 -6.16 15.12
N SER A 133 -2.16 -6.93 16.16
CA SER A 133 -3.52 -7.12 16.67
C SER A 133 -4.12 -5.81 17.20
N GLU A 134 -3.35 -5.03 17.97
CA GLU A 134 -3.79 -3.72 18.45
C GLU A 134 -4.05 -2.73 17.33
N LEU A 135 -3.16 -2.66 16.33
CA LEU A 135 -3.31 -1.75 15.20
C LEU A 135 -4.53 -2.12 14.33
N ASN A 136 -4.84 -3.40 14.17
CA ASN A 136 -6.02 -3.85 13.41
C ASN A 136 -7.36 -3.43 14.06
N LYS A 137 -7.39 -3.02 15.33
CA LYS A 137 -8.59 -2.48 15.96
C LYS A 137 -8.96 -1.07 15.45
N TYR A 138 -8.07 -0.41 14.74
CA TYR A 138 -8.26 0.96 14.24
C TYR A 138 -8.66 1.05 12.76
N ILE A 139 -8.80 -0.07 12.06
CA ILE A 139 -9.31 -0.18 10.68
C ILE A 139 -10.74 -0.66 10.60
#